data_e4c69c2249f5bfc7dade6fac2c840463
#
_entry.id   e4c69c2249f5bfc7dade6fac2c840463
#
_cell.length_a   1.000
_cell.length_b   1.000
_cell.length_c   1.000
_cell.angle_alpha   90.00
_cell.angle_beta   90.00
_cell.angle_gamma   90.00
#
_symmetry.space_group_name_H-M   'P 1'
#
loop_
_entity.id
_entity.type
_entity.pdbx_description
1 polymer ?
#
loop_
_entity_poly.entity_id
_entity_poly.type
_entity_poly.pdbx_seq_one_letter_code
_entity_poly.pdbx_strand_id
1 'polypeptide(L)'
;MNKTFMRLLPCFLAFMLASSYSLQAQSDERLEGMAAGKLENWKNPLTEWNHIAVPKIDSLKLEKSNGKLILWFAPELSYYPFREESCRLFRKSLVDALGRKFRKYDIELITNTYRIEQLVPNYFRKDFPADSSCFPVPDTDKRILVKKISDDPPLSGLHGKSIALWNSHGYYFEMSLDRWEFQRAKLFGTVEDVSITGYVLPYLSRMLEKAGATVHIPRERDIQTSEVIVDNDRSTANSAFMLSTGKNSELINKGFILTDTIFAGFNPFRNGSSLRTADDTAHYIPDIPSRGDYAVYISYPLLPDNTGEALYTVHHTGGSTGFLVDQTMGGETWIYLGTFNFDKGMNPERASVTVTRNRGASGYLALDAVKFGGGMGNVARRPSAEILKNQPSLSDGKTAQNAGVTAKETDYSWKLSGMPRFIEASRYWLQYAGMPDSLVYSPSLYRNDYNDDYQSRGLWVNYLMADPQPEKGKAGGLGIPIDLSLAFHTDAGVAPGDSIIGSLAIFHTTVDD
;
A
#
# COMPACT_ATOMS: atom_id res chain seq x y z
N MET A 1 16.20 -38.38 66.70
CA MET A 1 16.33 -38.36 65.22
C MET A 1 17.12 -37.12 64.82
N ASN A 2 18.27 -37.30 64.22
CA ASN A 2 19.34 -36.31 64.07
C ASN A 2 18.97 -35.18 63.07
N LYS A 3 18.94 -33.93 63.53
CA LYS A 3 18.71 -32.70 62.69
C LYS A 3 19.70 -32.58 61.53
N THR A 4 20.80 -33.29 61.54
CA THR A 4 21.81 -33.33 60.47
C THR A 4 21.34 -34.14 59.25
N PHE A 5 20.51 -35.17 59.43
CA PHE A 5 19.99 -36.00 58.34
C PHE A 5 18.93 -35.31 57.50
N MET A 6 18.18 -34.37 58.12
CA MET A 6 17.12 -33.61 57.47
C MET A 6 17.63 -32.45 56.56
N ARG A 7 18.90 -32.00 56.76
CA ARG A 7 19.55 -30.97 55.95
C ARG A 7 20.30 -31.53 54.71
N LEU A 8 20.66 -32.81 54.74
CA LEU A 8 21.38 -33.46 53.62
C LEU A 8 20.43 -33.99 52.52
N LEU A 9 19.19 -34.26 52.87
CA LEU A 9 18.19 -34.81 51.92
C LEU A 9 17.88 -33.87 50.75
N PRO A 10 17.63 -32.54 50.92
CA PRO A 10 17.40 -31.64 49.79
C PRO A 10 18.66 -31.43 48.95
N CYS A 11 19.87 -31.44 49.53
CA CYS A 11 21.11 -31.34 48.76
C CYS A 11 21.37 -32.60 47.90
N PHE A 12 21.03 -33.77 48.44
CA PHE A 12 21.17 -35.03 47.69
C PHE A 12 20.15 -35.15 46.57
N LEU A 13 18.91 -34.68 46.79
CA LEU A 13 17.88 -34.61 45.76
C LEU A 13 18.23 -33.60 44.64
N ALA A 14 18.77 -32.43 45.01
CA ALA A 14 19.25 -31.43 44.05
C ALA A 14 20.44 -31.95 43.23
N PHE A 15 21.36 -32.68 43.85
CA PHE A 15 22.51 -33.30 43.17
C PHE A 15 22.08 -34.42 42.22
N MET A 16 21.14 -35.27 42.65
CA MET A 16 20.54 -36.31 41.79
C MET A 16 19.77 -35.74 40.63
N LEU A 17 19.02 -34.64 40.81
CA LEU A 17 18.33 -33.91 39.73
C LEU A 17 19.36 -33.28 38.78
N ALA A 18 20.39 -32.59 39.28
CA ALA A 18 21.41 -31.98 38.46
C ALA A 18 22.22 -33.03 37.66
N SER A 19 22.53 -34.18 38.25
CA SER A 19 23.24 -35.28 37.55
C SER A 19 22.34 -35.97 36.51
N SER A 20 21.04 -36.10 36.77
CA SER A 20 20.10 -36.62 35.76
C SER A 20 19.90 -35.66 34.58
N TYR A 21 19.88 -34.35 34.83
CA TYR A 21 19.83 -33.33 33.77
C TYR A 21 21.11 -33.35 32.91
N SER A 22 22.29 -33.46 33.51
CA SER A 22 23.56 -33.53 32.77
C SER A 22 23.71 -34.79 31.92
N LEU A 23 23.28 -35.96 32.44
CA LEU A 23 23.26 -37.23 31.70
C LEU A 23 22.26 -37.22 30.55
N GLN A 24 21.12 -36.53 30.72
CA GLN A 24 20.11 -36.39 29.69
C GLN A 24 20.59 -35.44 28.57
N ALA A 25 21.21 -34.31 28.91
CA ALA A 25 21.79 -33.39 27.96
C ALA A 25 22.89 -34.06 27.12
N GLN A 26 23.82 -34.79 27.72
CA GLN A 26 24.85 -35.56 26.99
C GLN A 26 24.24 -36.62 26.05
N SER A 27 23.15 -37.25 26.45
CA SER A 27 22.46 -38.24 25.61
C SER A 27 21.77 -37.60 24.42
N ASP A 28 21.28 -36.39 24.58
CA ASP A 28 20.57 -35.62 23.51
C ASP A 28 21.60 -35.07 22.52
N GLU A 29 22.69 -34.45 22.97
CA GLU A 29 23.82 -34.03 22.12
C GLU A 29 24.39 -35.16 21.26
N ARG A 30 24.55 -36.38 21.86
CA ARG A 30 25.01 -37.55 21.11
C ARG A 30 24.04 -37.97 20.01
N LEU A 31 22.72 -37.84 20.25
CA LEU A 31 21.71 -38.18 19.26
C LEU A 31 21.63 -37.08 18.18
N GLU A 32 21.77 -35.83 18.56
CA GLU A 32 21.84 -34.69 17.62
C GLU A 32 23.04 -34.85 16.68
N GLY A 33 24.23 -35.15 17.21
CA GLY A 33 25.41 -35.43 16.41
C GLY A 33 25.23 -36.62 15.44
N MET A 34 24.50 -37.67 15.88
CA MET A 34 24.14 -38.78 15.00
C MET A 34 23.16 -38.37 13.90
N ALA A 35 22.18 -37.52 14.20
CA ALA A 35 21.24 -37.01 13.22
C ALA A 35 21.96 -36.13 12.21
N ALA A 36 22.79 -35.19 12.66
CA ALA A 36 23.60 -34.32 11.81
C ALA A 36 24.47 -35.12 10.83
N GLY A 37 25.25 -36.11 11.34
CA GLY A 37 26.10 -36.96 10.49
C GLY A 37 25.31 -37.77 9.45
N LYS A 38 24.07 -38.17 9.76
CA LYS A 38 23.20 -38.83 8.77
C LYS A 38 22.67 -37.91 7.71
N LEU A 39 22.46 -36.65 8.05
CA LEU A 39 21.93 -35.61 7.13
C LEU A 39 23.05 -34.94 6.31
N GLU A 40 24.32 -35.13 6.66
CA GLU A 40 25.45 -34.55 5.93
C GLU A 40 25.48 -34.96 4.45
N ASN A 41 25.08 -36.20 4.14
CA ASN A 41 24.99 -36.71 2.78
C ASN A 41 23.56 -36.79 2.24
N TRP A 42 22.61 -36.16 2.93
CA TRP A 42 21.21 -36.12 2.46
C TRP A 42 21.09 -35.31 1.16
N LYS A 43 20.35 -35.87 0.21
CA LYS A 43 20.07 -35.21 -1.06
C LYS A 43 18.64 -34.68 -1.07
N ASN A 44 18.51 -33.40 -1.38
CA ASN A 44 17.21 -32.77 -1.57
C ASN A 44 16.43 -33.43 -2.73
N PRO A 45 15.21 -33.91 -2.51
CA PRO A 45 14.37 -34.46 -3.58
C PRO A 45 13.71 -33.38 -4.44
N LEU A 46 13.69 -32.11 -3.97
CA LEU A 46 13.05 -30.98 -4.62
C LEU A 46 14.09 -30.21 -5.45
N THR A 47 14.35 -30.62 -6.68
CA THR A 47 15.45 -30.09 -7.48
C THR A 47 15.08 -28.92 -8.40
N GLU A 48 13.80 -28.78 -8.72
CA GLU A 48 13.33 -27.78 -9.71
C GLU A 48 13.66 -26.33 -9.35
N TRP A 49 13.68 -26.01 -8.03
CA TRP A 49 13.86 -24.64 -7.53
C TRP A 49 15.19 -24.45 -6.77
N ASN A 50 16.16 -25.35 -6.94
CA ASN A 50 17.43 -25.30 -6.21
C ASN A 50 18.25 -24.02 -6.46
N HIS A 51 17.99 -23.29 -7.52
CA HIS A 51 18.65 -22.03 -7.81
C HIS A 51 18.10 -20.85 -6.99
N ILE A 52 16.92 -21.01 -6.37
CA ILE A 52 16.27 -19.98 -5.53
C ILE A 52 16.10 -20.50 -4.10
N ALA A 53 15.64 -21.72 -3.93
CA ALA A 53 15.23 -22.31 -2.66
C ALA A 53 16.20 -23.43 -2.24
N VAL A 54 17.40 -23.07 -1.84
CA VAL A 54 18.43 -24.03 -1.42
C VAL A 54 18.08 -24.60 -0.05
N PRO A 55 17.85 -25.92 0.09
CA PRO A 55 17.51 -26.54 1.37
C PRO A 55 18.76 -26.82 2.20
N LYS A 56 19.37 -25.79 2.72
CA LYS A 56 20.50 -25.90 3.65
C LYS A 56 19.98 -26.06 5.07
N ILE A 57 20.43 -27.07 5.78
CA ILE A 57 20.14 -27.24 7.21
C ILE A 57 21.12 -26.35 7.99
N ASP A 58 20.55 -25.38 8.72
CA ASP A 58 21.35 -24.48 9.56
C ASP A 58 21.57 -25.03 10.97
N SER A 59 20.55 -25.66 11.52
CA SER A 59 20.66 -26.28 12.84
C SER A 59 19.64 -27.40 13.04
N LEU A 60 19.87 -28.23 14.05
CA LEU A 60 18.91 -29.21 14.50
C LEU A 60 18.92 -29.31 16.04
N LYS A 61 17.77 -29.67 16.61
CA LYS A 61 17.60 -29.87 18.04
C LYS A 61 16.72 -31.07 18.32
N LEU A 62 17.15 -31.91 19.25
CA LEU A 62 16.36 -33.05 19.70
C LEU A 62 15.75 -32.76 21.08
N GLU A 63 14.44 -32.70 21.13
CA GLU A 63 13.66 -32.56 22.36
C GLU A 63 13.09 -33.91 22.76
N LYS A 64 13.90 -34.73 23.40
CA LYS A 64 13.57 -36.12 23.76
C LYS A 64 12.37 -36.18 24.73
N SER A 65 12.26 -35.23 25.66
CA SER A 65 11.12 -35.12 26.58
C SER A 65 9.79 -34.93 25.85
N ASN A 66 9.82 -34.19 24.74
CA ASN A 66 8.65 -33.89 23.94
C ASN A 66 8.49 -34.82 22.72
N GLY A 67 9.47 -35.74 22.54
CA GLY A 67 9.48 -36.64 21.40
C GLY A 67 9.68 -35.97 20.06
N LYS A 68 10.35 -34.79 20.01
CA LYS A 68 10.50 -33.98 18.80
C LYS A 68 11.93 -33.91 18.31
N LEU A 69 12.10 -33.89 16.99
CA LEU A 69 13.34 -33.49 16.31
C LEU A 69 13.04 -32.32 15.41
N ILE A 70 13.61 -31.15 15.72
CA ILE A 70 13.39 -29.93 15.00
C ILE A 70 14.57 -29.66 14.08
N LEU A 71 14.31 -29.40 12.80
CA LEU A 71 15.29 -29.04 11.78
C LEU A 71 15.01 -27.64 11.29
N TRP A 72 15.96 -26.73 11.49
CA TRP A 72 15.90 -25.39 10.94
C TRP A 72 16.68 -25.33 9.64
N PHE A 73 16.02 -24.88 8.61
CA PHE A 73 16.59 -24.63 7.30
C PHE A 73 16.84 -23.14 7.08
N ALA A 74 17.80 -22.85 6.22
CA ALA A 74 18.06 -21.50 5.77
C ALA A 74 16.77 -20.83 5.22
N PRO A 75 16.62 -19.49 5.39
CA PRO A 75 15.41 -18.79 4.99
C PRO A 75 15.04 -18.95 3.52
N GLU A 76 16.03 -19.18 2.66
CA GLU A 76 15.86 -19.38 1.22
C GLU A 76 14.95 -20.57 0.87
N LEU A 77 14.86 -21.57 1.72
CA LEU A 77 13.93 -22.68 1.51
C LEU A 77 12.47 -22.22 1.55
N SER A 78 12.14 -21.14 2.23
CA SER A 78 10.79 -20.59 2.27
C SER A 78 10.31 -20.09 0.91
N TYR A 79 11.20 -19.84 -0.04
CA TYR A 79 10.86 -19.45 -1.41
C TYR A 79 10.42 -20.63 -2.29
N TYR A 80 10.56 -21.86 -1.81
CA TYR A 80 10.04 -23.02 -2.52
C TYR A 80 8.50 -22.97 -2.55
N PRO A 81 7.84 -23.15 -3.71
CA PRO A 81 6.38 -23.13 -3.83
C PRO A 81 5.76 -24.42 -3.30
N PHE A 82 5.80 -24.63 -1.99
CA PHE A 82 5.33 -25.85 -1.35
C PHE A 82 3.90 -26.20 -1.70
N ARG A 83 3.67 -27.50 -1.90
CA ARG A 83 2.37 -28.17 -2.02
C ARG A 83 2.37 -29.35 -1.05
N GLU A 84 1.22 -29.87 -0.72
CA GLU A 84 1.13 -31.02 0.21
C GLU A 84 2.01 -32.19 -0.21
N GLU A 85 2.04 -32.49 -1.51
CA GLU A 85 2.87 -33.57 -2.04
C GLU A 85 4.37 -33.29 -1.87
N SER A 86 4.83 -32.07 -2.18
CA SER A 86 6.24 -31.71 -1.98
C SER A 86 6.63 -31.68 -0.52
N CYS A 87 5.76 -31.26 0.40
CA CYS A 87 6.00 -31.35 1.84
C CYS A 87 6.14 -32.82 2.28
N ARG A 88 5.26 -33.70 1.82
CA ARG A 88 5.34 -35.14 2.14
C ARG A 88 6.61 -35.78 1.59
N LEU A 89 6.97 -35.47 0.35
CA LEU A 89 8.18 -35.96 -0.30
C LEU A 89 9.45 -35.49 0.45
N PHE A 90 9.50 -34.20 0.77
CA PHE A 90 10.62 -33.60 1.49
C PHE A 90 10.78 -34.21 2.88
N ARG A 91 9.69 -34.30 3.65
CA ARG A 91 9.67 -34.94 4.97
C ARG A 91 10.08 -36.41 4.89
N LYS A 92 9.53 -37.17 3.95
CA LYS A 92 9.85 -38.57 3.76
C LYS A 92 11.34 -38.78 3.50
N SER A 93 11.95 -37.98 2.62
CA SER A 93 13.38 -38.10 2.29
C SER A 93 14.28 -37.88 3.52
N LEU A 94 13.91 -36.92 4.38
CA LEU A 94 14.63 -36.67 5.64
C LEU A 94 14.47 -37.80 6.65
N VAL A 95 13.24 -38.32 6.81
CA VAL A 95 12.95 -39.47 7.67
C VAL A 95 13.74 -40.71 7.24
N ASP A 96 13.80 -40.94 5.92
CA ASP A 96 14.54 -42.10 5.37
C ASP A 96 16.06 -41.94 5.57
N ALA A 97 16.63 -40.74 5.41
CA ALA A 97 18.02 -40.42 5.66
C ALA A 97 18.38 -40.61 7.17
N LEU A 98 17.54 -40.13 8.06
CA LEU A 98 17.70 -40.28 9.50
C LEU A 98 17.60 -41.74 9.96
N GLY A 99 16.79 -42.58 9.31
CA GLY A 99 16.67 -43.99 9.53
C GLY A 99 15.85 -44.39 10.77
N ARG A 100 15.79 -45.71 11.06
CA ARG A 100 14.85 -46.30 12.04
C ARG A 100 14.92 -45.69 13.44
N LYS A 101 16.11 -45.26 13.90
CA LYS A 101 16.30 -44.74 15.26
C LYS A 101 15.51 -43.44 15.51
N PHE A 102 15.31 -42.63 14.48
CA PHE A 102 14.63 -41.33 14.56
C PHE A 102 13.15 -41.36 14.19
N ARG A 103 12.64 -42.46 13.66
CA ARG A 103 11.20 -42.60 13.27
C ARG A 103 10.21 -42.45 14.43
N LYS A 104 10.69 -42.58 15.68
CA LYS A 104 9.86 -42.39 16.87
C LYS A 104 9.67 -40.92 17.26
N TYR A 105 10.41 -40.01 16.66
CA TYR A 105 10.30 -38.58 16.92
C TYR A 105 9.38 -37.92 15.90
N ASP A 106 8.62 -36.95 16.36
CA ASP A 106 7.91 -36.03 15.47
C ASP A 106 8.96 -35.07 14.91
N ILE A 107 9.07 -35.02 13.57
CA ILE A 107 10.09 -34.23 12.89
C ILE A 107 9.45 -32.93 12.42
N GLU A 108 9.81 -31.82 13.05
CA GLU A 108 9.41 -30.48 12.63
C GLU A 108 10.44 -29.87 11.67
N LEU A 109 9.96 -29.33 10.56
CA LEU A 109 10.78 -28.71 9.52
C LEU A 109 10.44 -27.24 9.46
N ILE A 110 11.38 -26.37 9.82
CA ILE A 110 11.17 -24.93 9.96
C ILE A 110 12.10 -24.18 9.01
N THR A 111 11.58 -23.21 8.32
CA THR A 111 12.34 -22.23 7.53
C THR A 111 11.68 -20.86 7.68
N ASN A 112 12.49 -19.81 7.83
CA ASN A 112 12.00 -18.43 7.99
C ASN A 112 10.84 -18.33 9.01
N THR A 113 10.99 -18.97 10.20
CA THR A 113 10.02 -19.07 11.30
C THR A 113 8.78 -19.91 11.05
N TYR A 114 8.51 -20.35 9.82
CA TYR A 114 7.35 -21.15 9.45
C TYR A 114 7.69 -22.65 9.36
N ARG A 115 6.74 -23.49 9.74
CA ARG A 115 6.78 -24.90 9.33
C ARG A 115 6.54 -25.00 7.83
N ILE A 116 7.19 -25.93 7.15
CA ILE A 116 7.01 -26.06 5.68
C ILE A 116 5.54 -26.32 5.29
N GLU A 117 4.75 -26.94 6.15
CA GLU A 117 3.32 -27.17 5.93
C GLU A 117 2.52 -25.85 5.96
N GLN A 118 2.98 -24.85 6.73
CA GLN A 118 2.33 -23.54 6.77
C GLN A 118 2.56 -22.74 5.47
N LEU A 119 3.65 -23.04 4.76
CA LEU A 119 3.95 -22.42 3.46
C LEU A 119 3.08 -22.95 2.31
N VAL A 120 2.28 -24.01 2.54
CA VAL A 120 1.28 -24.46 1.56
C VAL A 120 0.07 -23.51 1.62
N PRO A 121 -0.24 -22.74 0.56
CA PRO A 121 -1.41 -21.86 0.57
C PRO A 121 -2.71 -22.63 0.80
N ASN A 122 -3.63 -22.05 1.56
CA ASN A 122 -4.93 -22.69 1.87
C ASN A 122 -5.68 -23.16 0.62
N TYR A 123 -5.59 -22.42 -0.47
CA TYR A 123 -6.19 -22.79 -1.77
C TYR A 123 -5.73 -24.16 -2.29
N PHE A 124 -4.49 -24.58 -1.99
CA PHE A 124 -3.90 -25.84 -2.46
C PHE A 124 -3.94 -26.96 -1.41
N ARG A 125 -4.54 -26.70 -0.25
CA ARG A 125 -4.71 -27.73 0.80
C ARG A 125 -5.92 -28.59 0.49
N LYS A 126 -5.70 -29.91 0.46
CA LYS A 126 -6.75 -30.92 0.29
C LYS A 126 -6.86 -31.81 1.53
N ASP A 127 -5.72 -32.26 2.03
CA ASP A 127 -5.59 -33.16 3.19
C ASP A 127 -5.05 -32.41 4.41
N PHE A 128 -4.26 -31.34 4.22
CA PHE A 128 -3.80 -30.51 5.33
C PHE A 128 -4.94 -29.65 5.84
N PRO A 129 -5.08 -29.48 7.16
CA PRO A 129 -6.07 -28.56 7.70
C PRO A 129 -5.82 -27.15 7.19
N ALA A 130 -6.89 -26.41 6.97
CA ALA A 130 -6.78 -25.00 6.63
C ALA A 130 -6.08 -24.25 7.76
N ASP A 131 -5.16 -23.38 7.40
CA ASP A 131 -4.49 -22.48 8.35
C ASP A 131 -5.40 -21.29 8.61
N SER A 132 -6.05 -21.29 9.76
CA SER A 132 -6.99 -20.23 10.14
C SER A 132 -6.29 -18.91 10.49
N SER A 133 -4.99 -18.95 10.80
CA SER A 133 -4.22 -17.72 11.03
C SER A 133 -4.10 -16.84 9.78
N CYS A 134 -4.26 -17.45 8.60
CA CYS A 134 -4.28 -16.75 7.31
C CYS A 134 -5.67 -16.26 6.90
N PHE A 135 -6.72 -16.53 7.69
CA PHE A 135 -8.04 -16.01 7.36
C PHE A 135 -8.19 -14.59 7.88
N PRO A 136 -8.64 -13.66 7.04
CA PRO A 136 -8.94 -12.33 7.52
C PRO A 136 -10.04 -12.43 8.58
N VAL A 137 -9.83 -11.76 9.71
CA VAL A 137 -10.90 -11.56 10.70
C VAL A 137 -11.97 -10.71 10.00
N PRO A 138 -13.23 -11.16 9.95
CA PRO A 138 -14.28 -10.33 9.37
C PRO A 138 -14.43 -9.06 10.19
N ASP A 139 -14.09 -7.92 9.60
CA ASP A 139 -14.41 -6.62 10.18
C ASP A 139 -15.87 -6.30 9.82
N THR A 140 -16.77 -6.53 10.78
CA THR A 140 -18.21 -6.28 10.62
C THR A 140 -18.55 -4.81 10.60
N ASP A 141 -17.65 -3.96 11.13
CA ASP A 141 -17.86 -2.52 11.28
C ASP A 141 -17.09 -1.71 10.23
N LYS A 142 -16.54 -2.40 9.24
CA LYS A 142 -15.74 -1.78 8.19
C LYS A 142 -16.52 -0.73 7.41
N ARG A 143 -16.05 0.49 7.47
CA ARG A 143 -16.60 1.62 6.73
C ARG A 143 -16.10 1.58 5.28
N ILE A 144 -16.96 1.96 4.36
CA ILE A 144 -16.65 2.04 2.91
C ILE A 144 -16.66 3.51 2.51
N LEU A 145 -15.50 4.02 2.05
CA LEU A 145 -15.36 5.41 1.62
C LEU A 145 -16.28 5.76 0.44
N VAL A 146 -16.28 4.94 -0.61
CA VAL A 146 -17.07 5.15 -1.83
C VAL A 146 -17.85 3.89 -2.14
N LYS A 147 -19.18 3.98 -2.13
CA LYS A 147 -20.11 2.90 -2.49
C LYS A 147 -20.84 3.27 -3.76
N LYS A 148 -20.57 2.59 -4.87
CA LYS A 148 -21.33 2.75 -6.10
C LYS A 148 -22.76 2.25 -5.89
N ILE A 149 -23.74 3.04 -6.29
CA ILE A 149 -25.14 2.65 -6.31
C ILE A 149 -25.38 1.82 -7.57
N SER A 150 -25.88 0.60 -7.41
CA SER A 150 -26.19 -0.31 -8.50
C SER A 150 -27.50 -1.02 -8.18
N ASP A 151 -28.35 -1.22 -9.18
CA ASP A 151 -29.57 -2.00 -9.06
C ASP A 151 -29.26 -3.50 -8.93
N ASP A 152 -28.13 -3.93 -9.46
CA ASP A 152 -27.64 -5.30 -9.32
C ASP A 152 -26.77 -5.43 -8.06
N PRO A 153 -27.14 -6.28 -7.09
CA PRO A 153 -26.27 -6.54 -5.96
C PRO A 153 -24.96 -7.15 -6.50
N PRO A 154 -23.80 -6.71 -6.01
CA PRO A 154 -22.54 -7.28 -6.45
C PRO A 154 -22.55 -8.78 -6.14
N LEU A 155 -22.37 -9.58 -7.18
CA LEU A 155 -22.08 -10.99 -7.04
C LEU A 155 -20.81 -11.15 -6.20
N SER A 156 -20.67 -12.30 -5.53
CA SER A 156 -19.50 -12.64 -4.72
C SER A 156 -18.17 -12.21 -5.38
N GLY A 157 -17.16 -11.94 -4.61
CA GLY A 157 -15.85 -11.51 -5.10
C GLY A 157 -15.18 -10.58 -4.11
N LEU A 158 -14.76 -9.41 -4.57
CA LEU A 158 -14.03 -8.44 -3.77
C LEU A 158 -14.92 -7.30 -3.23
N HIS A 159 -16.24 -7.51 -3.17
CA HIS A 159 -17.17 -6.50 -2.65
C HIS A 159 -16.81 -6.10 -1.22
N GLY A 160 -16.74 -4.78 -0.98
CA GLY A 160 -16.35 -4.23 0.30
C GLY A 160 -14.86 -4.34 0.63
N LYS A 161 -14.04 -4.88 -0.30
CA LYS A 161 -12.59 -4.89 -0.14
C LYS A 161 -11.96 -3.61 -0.66
N SER A 162 -10.94 -3.15 0.05
CA SER A 162 -10.19 -1.94 -0.25
C SER A 162 -8.73 -2.31 -0.49
N ILE A 163 -8.21 -1.99 -1.67
CA ILE A 163 -6.90 -2.44 -2.14
C ILE A 163 -6.04 -1.23 -2.49
N ALA A 164 -4.88 -1.09 -1.87
CA ALA A 164 -3.84 -0.17 -2.29
C ALA A 164 -2.98 -0.86 -3.36
N LEU A 165 -2.93 -0.30 -4.56
CA LEU A 165 -2.28 -0.90 -5.72
C LEU A 165 -1.32 0.08 -6.35
N TRP A 166 -0.06 -0.29 -6.58
CA TRP A 166 0.85 0.55 -7.35
C TRP A 166 1.56 -0.19 -8.48
N ASN A 167 1.75 0.56 -9.55
CA ASN A 167 2.24 0.11 -10.83
C ASN A 167 3.72 0.46 -10.99
N SER A 168 4.60 -0.29 -10.30
CA SER A 168 6.04 -0.10 -10.35
C SER A 168 6.48 1.32 -9.90
N HIS A 169 7.45 1.90 -10.55
CA HIS A 169 8.05 3.20 -10.26
C HIS A 169 7.41 4.29 -11.15
N GLY A 170 8.20 5.28 -11.56
CA GLY A 170 7.74 6.33 -12.46
C GLY A 170 8.88 7.26 -12.86
N TYR A 171 8.54 8.29 -13.63
CA TYR A 171 9.47 9.31 -14.06
C TYR A 171 9.77 10.25 -12.89
N TYR A 172 11.04 10.40 -12.53
CA TYR A 172 11.46 11.16 -11.35
C TYR A 172 12.59 12.13 -11.70
N PHE A 173 12.83 13.10 -10.82
CA PHE A 173 13.93 14.02 -10.96
C PHE A 173 15.18 13.48 -10.26
N GLU A 174 16.22 13.17 -11.06
CA GLU A 174 17.52 12.76 -10.53
C GLU A 174 18.35 14.00 -10.21
N MET A 175 18.50 14.27 -8.93
CA MET A 175 19.13 15.52 -8.46
C MET A 175 20.62 15.60 -8.75
N SER A 176 21.32 14.47 -8.73
CA SER A 176 22.77 14.44 -9.01
C SER A 176 23.08 14.76 -10.48
N LEU A 177 22.12 14.45 -11.37
CA LEU A 177 22.23 14.67 -12.82
C LEU A 177 21.43 15.90 -13.30
N ASP A 178 20.70 16.56 -12.39
CA ASP A 178 19.88 17.74 -12.67
C ASP A 178 18.89 17.53 -13.84
N ARG A 179 18.29 16.34 -13.92
CA ARG A 179 17.35 15.97 -14.99
C ARG A 179 16.26 15.03 -14.52
N TRP A 180 15.19 14.98 -15.30
CA TRP A 180 14.16 13.97 -15.16
C TRP A 180 14.55 12.70 -15.90
N GLU A 181 14.31 11.52 -15.28
CA GLU A 181 14.57 10.23 -15.90
C GLU A 181 13.68 9.15 -15.31
N PHE A 182 13.63 7.98 -15.96
CA PHE A 182 12.95 6.81 -15.40
C PHE A 182 13.82 6.15 -14.33
N GLN A 183 13.20 5.59 -13.31
CA GLN A 183 13.91 4.90 -12.22
C GLN A 183 14.62 3.62 -12.70
N ARG A 184 14.13 3.01 -13.77
CA ARG A 184 14.70 1.80 -14.33
C ARG A 184 15.30 2.02 -15.70
N ALA A 185 16.37 1.27 -15.96
CA ALA A 185 17.02 1.29 -17.26
C ALA A 185 16.08 0.79 -18.37
N LYS A 186 16.29 1.29 -19.58
CA LYS A 186 15.59 0.80 -20.76
C LYS A 186 16.12 -0.58 -21.14
N LEU A 187 15.27 -1.60 -21.01
CA LEU A 187 15.56 -2.98 -21.39
C LEU A 187 14.55 -3.44 -22.46
N PHE A 188 15.00 -4.20 -23.44
CA PHE A 188 14.16 -4.75 -24.52
C PHE A 188 13.23 -3.72 -25.20
N GLY A 189 13.72 -2.50 -25.35
CA GLY A 189 12.96 -1.42 -26.01
C GLY A 189 11.95 -0.69 -25.14
N THR A 190 11.76 -1.07 -23.89
CA THR A 190 10.85 -0.42 -22.94
C THR A 190 11.52 -0.16 -21.59
N VAL A 191 10.82 0.55 -20.72
CA VAL A 191 11.18 0.71 -19.30
C VAL A 191 10.10 0.04 -18.45
N GLU A 192 10.48 -0.56 -17.35
CA GLU A 192 9.57 -1.20 -16.40
C GLU A 192 8.42 -0.28 -16.01
N ASP A 193 8.75 0.96 -15.66
CA ASP A 193 7.81 2.00 -15.20
C ASP A 193 6.62 2.20 -16.14
N VAL A 194 6.84 2.11 -17.46
CA VAL A 194 5.79 2.28 -18.48
C VAL A 194 5.11 0.96 -18.78
N SER A 195 5.87 -0.12 -18.92
CA SER A 195 5.30 -1.44 -19.27
C SER A 195 4.35 -1.95 -18.21
N ILE A 196 4.73 -1.88 -16.93
CA ILE A 196 3.86 -2.29 -15.82
C ILE A 196 2.62 -1.39 -15.74
N THR A 197 2.77 -0.08 -15.92
CA THR A 197 1.63 0.84 -15.99
C THR A 197 0.64 0.42 -17.06
N GLY A 198 1.10 -0.03 -18.23
CA GLY A 198 0.28 -0.52 -19.34
C GLY A 198 -0.52 -1.81 -19.03
N TYR A 199 -0.16 -2.56 -18.00
CA TYR A 199 -0.93 -3.72 -17.53
C TYR A 199 -1.81 -3.39 -16.32
N VAL A 200 -1.28 -2.64 -15.36
CA VAL A 200 -1.96 -2.39 -14.10
C VAL A 200 -3.15 -1.45 -14.29
N LEU A 201 -2.97 -0.31 -14.97
CA LEU A 201 -4.04 0.67 -15.09
C LEU A 201 -5.20 0.21 -16.00
N PRO A 202 -4.99 -0.27 -17.24
CA PRO A 202 -6.10 -0.63 -18.11
C PRO A 202 -6.74 -1.99 -17.81
N TYR A 203 -6.03 -2.89 -17.14
CA TYR A 203 -6.52 -4.24 -16.91
C TYR A 203 -6.70 -4.56 -15.42
N LEU A 204 -5.62 -4.65 -14.64
CA LEU A 204 -5.69 -5.16 -13.28
C LEU A 204 -6.60 -4.31 -12.40
N SER A 205 -6.41 -2.98 -12.37
CA SER A 205 -7.24 -2.11 -11.54
C SER A 205 -8.72 -2.23 -11.90
N ARG A 206 -9.04 -2.26 -13.20
CA ARG A 206 -10.41 -2.41 -13.69
C ARG A 206 -11.00 -3.79 -13.40
N MET A 207 -10.19 -4.85 -13.43
CA MET A 207 -10.63 -6.21 -13.05
C MET A 207 -10.96 -6.29 -11.57
N LEU A 208 -10.13 -5.71 -10.70
CA LEU A 208 -10.38 -5.64 -9.26
C LEU A 208 -11.65 -4.84 -8.96
N GLU A 209 -11.85 -3.69 -9.60
CA GLU A 209 -13.03 -2.85 -9.45
C GLU A 209 -14.31 -3.53 -9.97
N LYS A 210 -14.24 -4.23 -11.09
CA LYS A 210 -15.37 -5.04 -11.59
C LYS A 210 -15.70 -6.21 -10.67
N ALA A 211 -14.73 -6.74 -9.94
CA ALA A 211 -14.94 -7.74 -8.90
C ALA A 211 -15.51 -7.15 -7.59
N GLY A 212 -15.68 -5.82 -7.52
CA GLY A 212 -16.30 -5.11 -6.40
C GLY A 212 -15.34 -4.45 -5.43
N ALA A 213 -14.02 -4.48 -5.68
CA ALA A 213 -13.05 -3.79 -4.83
C ALA A 213 -13.05 -2.28 -5.04
N THR A 214 -12.72 -1.52 -3.98
CA THR A 214 -12.26 -0.15 -4.09
C THR A 214 -10.75 -0.17 -4.26
N VAL A 215 -10.22 0.43 -5.34
CA VAL A 215 -8.79 0.42 -5.65
C VAL A 215 -8.21 1.82 -5.50
N HIS A 216 -7.23 1.95 -4.59
CA HIS A 216 -6.48 3.18 -4.34
C HIS A 216 -5.11 3.06 -5.02
N ILE A 217 -4.69 4.10 -5.74
CA ILE A 217 -3.42 4.11 -6.48
C ILE A 217 -2.62 5.36 -6.10
N PRO A 218 -1.34 5.23 -5.68
CA PRO A 218 -0.50 6.37 -5.28
C PRO A 218 0.12 7.10 -6.48
N ARG A 219 -0.43 6.93 -7.67
CA ARG A 219 -0.07 7.62 -8.91
C ARG A 219 -1.35 8.02 -9.64
N GLU A 220 -1.25 9.01 -10.54
CA GLU A 220 -2.38 9.30 -11.42
C GLU A 220 -2.73 8.05 -12.24
N ARG A 221 -4.00 7.70 -12.23
CA ARG A 221 -4.51 6.51 -12.92
C ARG A 221 -5.13 6.81 -14.30
N ASP A 222 -5.44 8.10 -14.56
CA ASP A 222 -5.96 8.50 -15.86
C ASP A 222 -4.84 8.79 -16.85
N ILE A 223 -4.91 8.15 -17.99
CA ILE A 223 -3.97 8.38 -19.10
C ILE A 223 -4.32 9.61 -19.93
N GLN A 224 -5.46 10.27 -19.65
CA GLN A 224 -5.88 11.51 -20.30
C GLN A 224 -4.92 12.64 -19.95
N THR A 225 -4.42 13.32 -20.97
CA THR A 225 -3.51 14.47 -20.81
C THR A 225 -4.22 15.78 -20.55
N SER A 226 -5.52 15.83 -20.82
CA SER A 226 -6.37 16.97 -20.43
C SER A 226 -6.83 16.82 -18.99
N GLU A 227 -6.93 17.95 -18.30
CA GLU A 227 -7.47 18.07 -16.95
C GLU A 227 -8.40 19.27 -16.87
N VAL A 228 -9.57 19.08 -16.29
CA VAL A 228 -10.50 20.16 -15.97
C VAL A 228 -10.88 20.06 -14.51
N ILE A 229 -10.66 21.13 -13.75
CA ILE A 229 -11.05 21.20 -12.35
C ILE A 229 -12.14 22.25 -12.21
N VAL A 230 -13.23 21.84 -11.59
CA VAL A 230 -14.33 22.72 -11.19
C VAL A 230 -14.26 22.88 -9.68
N ASP A 231 -14.03 24.11 -9.24
CA ASP A 231 -13.78 24.47 -7.85
C ASP A 231 -14.79 25.54 -7.40
N ASN A 232 -15.14 25.53 -6.11
CA ASN A 232 -16.02 26.55 -5.55
C ASN A 232 -15.40 27.96 -5.56
N ASP A 233 -14.06 28.07 -5.54
CA ASP A 233 -13.33 29.34 -5.53
C ASP A 233 -13.24 30.01 -6.92
N ARG A 234 -13.43 29.23 -7.99
CA ARG A 234 -13.26 29.73 -9.36
C ARG A 234 -14.35 29.22 -10.30
N SER A 235 -15.27 30.08 -10.63
CA SER A 235 -16.04 29.97 -11.89
C SER A 235 -15.19 30.57 -13.00
N THR A 236 -14.60 29.76 -13.86
CA THR A 236 -13.94 30.23 -15.08
C THR A 236 -15.00 30.30 -16.20
N ALA A 237 -14.70 31.00 -17.30
CA ALA A 237 -15.57 30.96 -18.49
C ALA A 237 -15.82 29.55 -19.02
N ASN A 238 -14.97 28.58 -18.58
CA ASN A 238 -14.87 27.21 -19.06
C ASN A 238 -15.27 26.16 -18.01
N SER A 239 -15.81 26.57 -16.87
CA SER A 239 -16.37 25.65 -15.87
C SER A 239 -17.30 26.39 -14.92
N ALA A 240 -18.35 25.75 -14.46
CA ALA A 240 -19.32 26.36 -13.55
C ALA A 240 -19.52 25.49 -12.29
N PHE A 241 -19.32 26.12 -11.15
CA PHE A 241 -19.79 25.63 -9.85
C PHE A 241 -21.07 26.41 -9.48
N MET A 242 -22.12 25.70 -9.08
CA MET A 242 -23.39 26.32 -8.69
C MET A 242 -24.00 25.56 -7.49
N LEU A 243 -24.60 26.35 -6.59
CA LEU A 243 -25.48 25.83 -5.54
C LEU A 243 -26.95 26.05 -5.93
N SER A 244 -27.84 25.13 -5.55
CA SER A 244 -29.27 25.24 -5.86
C SER A 244 -29.93 26.49 -5.28
N THR A 245 -29.58 26.88 -4.07
CA THR A 245 -30.07 28.07 -3.40
C THR A 245 -28.97 28.99 -2.87
N GLY A 246 -27.87 28.45 -2.39
CA GLY A 246 -26.75 29.15 -1.77
C GLY A 246 -27.07 29.87 -0.44
N LYS A 247 -28.30 29.69 0.10
CA LYS A 247 -28.79 30.48 1.24
C LYS A 247 -28.24 30.00 2.60
N ASN A 248 -27.89 28.73 2.73
CA ASN A 248 -27.50 28.11 3.97
C ASN A 248 -26.11 27.47 3.87
N SER A 249 -25.28 28.00 2.99
CA SER A 249 -23.89 27.54 2.87
C SER A 249 -22.94 28.38 3.72
N GLU A 250 -22.03 27.71 4.40
CA GLU A 250 -20.95 28.31 5.20
C GLU A 250 -19.62 28.17 4.44
N LEU A 251 -18.88 29.27 4.34
CA LEU A 251 -17.55 29.29 3.76
C LEU A 251 -16.52 28.82 4.80
N ILE A 252 -15.72 27.84 4.42
CA ILE A 252 -14.59 27.30 5.17
C ILE A 252 -13.30 27.78 4.52
N ASN A 253 -12.43 28.47 5.27
CA ASN A 253 -11.14 28.99 4.77
C ASN A 253 -10.07 27.89 4.72
N LYS A 254 -10.40 26.77 4.11
CA LYS A 254 -9.54 25.62 3.85
C LYS A 254 -10.17 24.79 2.74
N GLY A 255 -9.43 24.52 1.70
CA GLY A 255 -9.88 23.76 0.55
C GLY A 255 -8.82 23.70 -0.52
N PHE A 256 -9.19 23.13 -1.64
CA PHE A 256 -8.36 23.05 -2.83
C PHE A 256 -8.15 24.43 -3.45
N ILE A 257 -7.00 24.65 -4.07
CA ILE A 257 -6.72 25.77 -4.95
C ILE A 257 -5.96 25.30 -6.18
N LEU A 258 -6.49 25.64 -7.35
CA LEU A 258 -5.81 25.34 -8.60
C LEU A 258 -4.62 26.30 -8.80
N THR A 259 -3.43 25.73 -9.02
CA THR A 259 -2.22 26.46 -9.40
C THR A 259 -1.60 25.81 -10.62
N ASP A 260 -1.03 26.63 -11.52
CA ASP A 260 -0.35 26.12 -12.73
C ASP A 260 0.88 25.29 -12.38
N THR A 261 1.54 25.62 -11.27
CA THR A 261 2.75 24.94 -10.79
C THR A 261 2.68 24.74 -9.29
N ILE A 262 2.94 23.51 -8.85
CA ILE A 262 3.03 23.14 -7.46
C ILE A 262 4.50 23.05 -7.05
N PHE A 263 4.90 23.86 -6.09
CA PHE A 263 6.25 23.88 -5.55
C PHE A 263 6.40 22.96 -4.35
N ALA A 264 7.62 22.58 -4.03
CA ALA A 264 7.92 21.79 -2.85
C ALA A 264 7.36 22.45 -1.57
N GLY A 265 6.73 21.67 -0.70
CA GLY A 265 6.10 22.15 0.53
C GLY A 265 4.71 22.79 0.34
N PHE A 266 4.26 22.99 -0.89
CA PHE A 266 2.92 23.50 -1.14
C PHE A 266 1.91 22.34 -1.18
N ASN A 267 0.87 22.43 -0.34
CA ASN A 267 -0.26 21.51 -0.35
C ASN A 267 -1.49 22.23 -0.93
N PRO A 268 -2.01 21.81 -2.10
CA PRO A 268 -3.11 22.50 -2.76
C PRO A 268 -4.42 22.48 -1.99
N PHE A 269 -4.63 21.56 -1.04
CA PHE A 269 -5.87 21.45 -0.25
C PHE A 269 -5.89 22.29 1.03
N ARG A 270 -4.92 23.17 1.22
CA ARG A 270 -4.82 24.00 2.44
C ARG A 270 -4.97 25.49 2.22
N ASN A 271 -4.91 25.92 0.96
CA ASN A 271 -4.78 27.35 0.63
C ASN A 271 -5.98 27.92 -0.13
N GLY A 272 -6.95 27.09 -0.50
CA GLY A 272 -8.23 27.49 -1.06
C GLY A 272 -9.33 27.60 -0.01
N SER A 273 -10.56 27.68 -0.46
CA SER A 273 -11.76 27.59 0.38
C SER A 273 -12.61 26.39 0.01
N SER A 274 -13.55 26.07 0.87
CA SER A 274 -14.56 25.03 0.64
C SER A 274 -15.89 25.48 1.23
N LEU A 275 -16.94 24.74 0.99
CA LEU A 275 -18.28 25.07 1.47
C LEU A 275 -18.85 23.96 2.32
N ARG A 276 -19.71 24.32 3.27
CA ARG A 276 -20.49 23.41 4.06
C ARG A 276 -21.97 23.80 3.97
N THR A 277 -22.85 22.82 3.72
CA THR A 277 -24.28 23.06 3.62
C THR A 277 -25.10 21.87 4.16
N ALA A 278 -26.31 22.15 4.64
CA ALA A 278 -27.23 21.09 5.05
C ALA A 278 -28.16 20.65 3.90
N ASP A 279 -28.58 21.59 3.06
CA ASP A 279 -29.77 21.43 2.21
C ASP A 279 -29.54 21.76 0.73
N ASP A 280 -28.38 22.31 0.36
CA ASP A 280 -28.12 22.66 -1.04
C ASP A 280 -27.68 21.46 -1.87
N THR A 281 -28.02 21.52 -3.16
CA THR A 281 -27.40 20.67 -4.19
C THR A 281 -26.28 21.45 -4.86
N ALA A 282 -25.11 20.87 -4.96
CA ALA A 282 -23.98 21.43 -5.69
C ALA A 282 -23.90 20.80 -7.10
N HIS A 283 -23.58 21.63 -8.09
CA HIS A 283 -23.38 21.24 -9.48
C HIS A 283 -22.00 21.67 -9.94
N TYR A 284 -21.22 20.69 -10.41
CA TYR A 284 -19.90 20.88 -10.99
C TYR A 284 -19.96 20.56 -12.47
N ILE A 285 -19.85 21.58 -13.33
CA ILE A 285 -20.04 21.49 -14.78
C ILE A 285 -18.70 21.84 -15.45
N PRO A 286 -17.92 20.86 -15.94
CA PRO A 286 -16.68 21.12 -16.66
C PRO A 286 -16.95 21.56 -18.11
N ASP A 287 -16.03 22.33 -18.68
CA ASP A 287 -15.91 22.46 -20.14
C ASP A 287 -14.91 21.40 -20.64
N ILE A 288 -15.41 20.29 -21.10
CA ILE A 288 -14.61 19.16 -21.57
C ILE A 288 -13.89 19.55 -22.89
N PRO A 289 -12.54 19.56 -22.94
CA PRO A 289 -11.81 20.06 -24.10
C PRO A 289 -11.94 19.17 -25.35
N SER A 290 -12.11 17.89 -25.16
CA SER A 290 -12.31 16.91 -26.24
C SER A 290 -13.14 15.73 -25.76
N ARG A 291 -13.92 15.13 -26.67
CA ARG A 291 -14.63 13.89 -26.33
C ARG A 291 -13.65 12.79 -25.95
N GLY A 292 -13.94 12.07 -24.86
CA GLY A 292 -13.10 10.96 -24.39
C GLY A 292 -13.50 10.44 -23.03
N ASP A 293 -12.69 9.49 -22.56
CA ASP A 293 -12.81 8.95 -21.21
C ASP A 293 -11.97 9.80 -20.25
N TYR A 294 -12.59 10.21 -19.14
CA TYR A 294 -11.98 11.00 -18.09
C TYR A 294 -12.24 10.34 -16.74
N ALA A 295 -11.20 10.15 -15.96
CA ALA A 295 -11.35 9.81 -14.55
C ALA A 295 -11.96 11.00 -13.79
N VAL A 296 -12.92 10.72 -12.93
CA VAL A 296 -13.57 11.71 -12.08
C VAL A 296 -13.09 11.53 -10.65
N TYR A 297 -12.58 12.61 -10.10
CA TYR A 297 -12.15 12.69 -8.70
C TYR A 297 -12.90 13.80 -7.99
N ILE A 298 -13.12 13.61 -6.71
CA ILE A 298 -13.75 14.59 -5.83
C ILE A 298 -12.84 14.95 -4.68
N SER A 299 -13.04 16.14 -4.11
CA SER A 299 -12.45 16.54 -2.84
C SER A 299 -13.48 17.19 -1.93
N TYR A 300 -13.21 17.17 -0.64
CA TYR A 300 -13.98 17.85 0.40
C TYR A 300 -13.10 18.05 1.64
N PRO A 301 -13.37 19.07 2.47
CA PRO A 301 -12.67 19.24 3.74
C PRO A 301 -13.11 18.17 4.74
N LEU A 302 -12.19 17.74 5.58
CA LEU A 302 -12.50 16.84 6.70
C LEU A 302 -12.97 17.67 7.90
N LEU A 303 -14.27 17.65 8.17
CA LEU A 303 -14.91 18.36 9.29
C LEU A 303 -15.60 17.37 10.23
N PRO A 304 -15.68 17.65 11.56
CA PRO A 304 -16.21 16.70 12.55
C PRO A 304 -17.65 16.26 12.33
N ASP A 305 -18.46 17.11 11.70
CA ASP A 305 -19.90 16.91 11.50
C ASP A 305 -20.28 16.70 10.03
N ASN A 306 -19.33 16.28 9.21
CA ASN A 306 -19.62 15.86 7.84
C ASN A 306 -20.61 14.69 7.80
N THR A 307 -21.41 14.63 6.72
CA THR A 307 -22.30 13.50 6.49
C THR A 307 -21.56 12.22 6.13
N GLY A 308 -22.01 11.08 6.66
CA GLY A 308 -21.54 9.76 6.22
C GLY A 308 -22.14 9.30 4.88
N GLU A 309 -23.10 10.07 4.31
CA GLU A 309 -23.82 9.68 3.10
C GLU A 309 -24.01 10.89 2.16
N ALA A 310 -22.91 11.36 1.57
CA ALA A 310 -22.97 12.31 0.48
C ALA A 310 -23.27 11.57 -0.84
N LEU A 311 -24.35 11.94 -1.52
CA LEU A 311 -24.73 11.37 -2.82
C LEU A 311 -24.10 12.18 -3.94
N TYR A 312 -23.09 11.61 -4.57
CA TYR A 312 -22.48 12.12 -5.80
C TYR A 312 -23.09 11.41 -7.01
N THR A 313 -23.56 12.17 -7.99
CA THR A 313 -24.08 11.63 -9.25
C THR A 313 -23.25 12.18 -10.41
N VAL A 314 -22.56 11.30 -11.11
CA VAL A 314 -21.82 11.63 -12.33
C VAL A 314 -22.74 11.47 -13.52
N HIS A 315 -22.99 12.56 -14.26
CA HIS A 315 -23.74 12.56 -15.50
C HIS A 315 -22.77 12.47 -16.68
N HIS A 316 -22.94 11.47 -17.53
CA HIS A 316 -22.02 11.14 -18.61
C HIS A 316 -22.76 10.68 -19.88
N THR A 317 -22.05 10.42 -20.97
CA THR A 317 -22.68 10.06 -22.25
C THR A 317 -23.56 8.81 -22.18
N GLY A 318 -23.25 7.88 -21.28
CA GLY A 318 -24.01 6.64 -21.06
C GLY A 318 -25.15 6.76 -20.04
N GLY A 319 -25.44 7.97 -19.51
CA GLY A 319 -26.47 8.18 -18.50
C GLY A 319 -25.91 8.77 -17.21
N SER A 320 -26.34 8.25 -16.06
CA SER A 320 -25.89 8.74 -14.75
C SER A 320 -25.46 7.59 -13.84
N THR A 321 -24.42 7.83 -13.06
CA THR A 321 -23.93 6.86 -12.06
C THR A 321 -23.85 7.52 -10.69
N GLY A 322 -24.51 6.92 -9.70
CA GLY A 322 -24.55 7.40 -8.32
C GLY A 322 -23.51 6.74 -7.42
N PHE A 323 -23.01 7.51 -6.46
CA PHE A 323 -22.08 7.05 -5.43
C PHE A 323 -22.49 7.62 -4.08
N LEU A 324 -22.53 6.80 -3.06
CA LEU A 324 -22.56 7.26 -1.67
C LEU A 324 -21.12 7.36 -1.17
N VAL A 325 -20.76 8.53 -0.67
CA VAL A 325 -19.42 8.83 -0.14
C VAL A 325 -19.54 9.18 1.32
N ASP A 326 -18.72 8.50 2.14
CA ASP A 326 -18.60 8.81 3.56
C ASP A 326 -17.60 9.95 3.75
N GLN A 327 -18.11 11.18 3.90
CA GLN A 327 -17.28 12.37 4.06
C GLN A 327 -16.68 12.53 5.46
N THR A 328 -16.93 11.61 6.39
CA THR A 328 -16.30 11.60 7.72
C THR A 328 -14.90 11.00 7.71
N MET A 329 -14.42 10.55 6.53
CA MET A 329 -13.06 10.07 6.27
C MET A 329 -12.60 10.47 4.87
N GLY A 330 -11.32 10.34 4.55
CA GLY A 330 -10.79 10.53 3.18
C GLY A 330 -10.77 11.97 2.67
N GLY A 331 -11.01 12.97 3.50
CA GLY A 331 -11.01 14.37 3.07
C GLY A 331 -9.62 14.95 2.73
N GLU A 332 -9.61 16.14 2.12
CA GLU A 332 -8.40 16.91 1.78
C GLU A 332 -7.48 16.20 0.78
N THR A 333 -8.04 15.41 -0.11
CA THR A 333 -7.32 14.69 -1.18
C THR A 333 -8.24 14.39 -2.35
N TRP A 334 -7.64 13.90 -3.45
CA TRP A 334 -8.40 13.41 -4.59
C TRP A 334 -8.94 12.00 -4.36
N ILE A 335 -10.26 11.84 -4.35
CA ILE A 335 -10.96 10.56 -4.23
C ILE A 335 -11.56 10.19 -5.57
N TYR A 336 -11.15 9.06 -6.11
CA TYR A 336 -11.61 8.56 -7.39
C TYR A 336 -13.03 7.95 -7.30
N LEU A 337 -13.90 8.35 -8.21
CA LEU A 337 -15.25 7.78 -8.35
C LEU A 337 -15.34 6.76 -9.49
N GLY A 338 -14.72 7.06 -10.62
CA GLY A 338 -14.83 6.23 -11.83
C GLY A 338 -14.24 6.91 -13.04
N THR A 339 -14.13 6.19 -14.15
CA THR A 339 -13.78 6.75 -15.46
C THR A 339 -15.03 6.71 -16.34
N PHE A 340 -15.39 7.86 -16.92
CA PHE A 340 -16.61 8.05 -17.68
C PHE A 340 -16.33 8.73 -19.01
N ASN A 341 -17.15 8.43 -20.02
CA ASN A 341 -17.06 9.08 -21.32
C ASN A 341 -17.87 10.38 -21.32
N PHE A 342 -17.24 11.45 -21.75
CA PHE A 342 -17.87 12.78 -21.89
C PHE A 342 -17.75 13.30 -23.31
N ASP A 343 -18.76 14.04 -23.78
CA ASP A 343 -18.69 14.81 -24.99
C ASP A 343 -17.95 16.14 -24.76
N LYS A 344 -17.42 16.74 -25.82
CA LYS A 344 -16.76 18.04 -25.77
C LYS A 344 -17.73 19.15 -25.37
N GLY A 345 -17.26 20.10 -24.56
CA GLY A 345 -17.96 21.31 -24.15
C GLY A 345 -18.68 21.17 -22.81
N MET A 346 -19.41 22.19 -22.42
CA MET A 346 -20.22 22.22 -21.21
C MET A 346 -21.59 21.59 -21.46
N ASN A 347 -21.95 20.59 -20.68
CA ASN A 347 -23.26 19.95 -20.74
C ASN A 347 -23.72 19.48 -19.37
N PRO A 348 -24.60 20.20 -18.66
CA PRO A 348 -25.04 19.82 -17.32
C PRO A 348 -25.70 18.44 -17.21
N GLU A 349 -26.32 17.95 -18.29
CA GLU A 349 -27.04 16.68 -18.30
C GLU A 349 -26.15 15.48 -18.62
N ARG A 350 -25.00 15.71 -19.28
CA ARG A 350 -24.14 14.64 -19.81
C ARG A 350 -22.65 14.83 -19.52
N ALA A 351 -22.28 15.90 -18.86
CA ALA A 351 -20.93 16.20 -18.43
C ALA A 351 -20.98 17.06 -17.17
N SER A 352 -21.33 16.46 -16.05
CA SER A 352 -21.35 17.13 -14.75
C SER A 352 -21.28 16.16 -13.58
N VAL A 353 -21.02 16.70 -12.40
CA VAL A 353 -21.21 15.99 -11.13
C VAL A 353 -22.19 16.80 -10.29
N THR A 354 -23.25 16.16 -9.81
CA THR A 354 -24.15 16.73 -8.81
C THR A 354 -23.91 16.09 -7.46
N VAL A 355 -24.00 16.89 -6.40
CA VAL A 355 -23.76 16.44 -5.03
C VAL A 355 -24.89 16.88 -4.13
N THR A 356 -25.48 15.93 -3.41
CA THR A 356 -26.53 16.18 -2.41
C THR A 356 -26.26 15.37 -1.16
N ARG A 357 -26.83 15.76 -0.04
CA ARG A 357 -26.92 14.88 1.11
C ARG A 357 -28.00 13.82 0.84
N ASN A 358 -27.68 12.53 1.10
CA ASN A 358 -28.65 11.45 0.93
C ASN A 358 -29.87 11.69 1.83
N ARG A 359 -31.05 11.32 1.35
CA ARG A 359 -32.30 11.58 2.07
C ARG A 359 -32.31 10.83 3.41
N GLY A 360 -32.50 11.58 4.48
CA GLY A 360 -32.52 11.05 5.85
C GLY A 360 -31.16 10.94 6.52
N ALA A 361 -30.05 11.20 5.81
CA ALA A 361 -28.73 11.24 6.41
C ALA A 361 -28.58 12.44 7.35
N SER A 362 -27.77 12.25 8.40
CA SER A 362 -27.37 13.30 9.34
C SER A 362 -26.09 14.02 8.87
N GLY A 363 -25.73 15.10 9.54
CA GLY A 363 -24.51 15.86 9.27
C GLY A 363 -24.65 16.85 8.11
N TYR A 364 -23.53 17.46 7.76
CA TYR A 364 -23.44 18.48 6.71
C TYR A 364 -22.73 17.91 5.48
N LEU A 365 -23.14 18.41 4.33
CA LEU A 365 -22.44 18.16 3.07
C LEU A 365 -21.23 19.10 2.99
N ALA A 366 -20.06 18.55 2.82
CA ALA A 366 -18.82 19.29 2.59
C ALA A 366 -18.50 19.28 1.10
N LEU A 367 -18.19 20.45 0.53
CA LEU A 367 -18.01 20.69 -0.89
C LEU A 367 -16.70 21.43 -1.14
N ASP A 368 -15.92 20.96 -2.12
CA ASP A 368 -14.65 21.57 -2.50
C ASP A 368 -14.52 21.50 -4.03
N ALA A 369 -13.63 20.70 -4.58
CA ALA A 369 -13.39 20.62 -6.01
C ALA A 369 -13.75 19.25 -6.62
N VAL A 370 -14.03 19.26 -7.93
CA VAL A 370 -14.17 18.05 -8.76
C VAL A 370 -13.21 18.14 -9.94
N LYS A 371 -12.40 17.10 -10.12
CA LYS A 371 -11.39 16.96 -11.16
C LYS A 371 -11.84 15.94 -12.20
N PHE A 372 -11.70 16.30 -13.48
CA PHE A 372 -11.94 15.46 -14.65
C PHE A 372 -10.66 15.30 -15.45
N GLY A 373 -10.18 14.08 -15.62
CA GLY A 373 -8.96 13.77 -16.37
C GLY A 373 -7.67 13.75 -15.53
N GLY A 374 -6.60 13.28 -16.14
CA GLY A 374 -5.30 13.11 -15.48
C GLY A 374 -4.40 14.34 -15.53
N GLY A 375 -4.33 14.97 -16.71
CA GLY A 375 -3.52 16.15 -16.92
C GLY A 375 -2.04 15.90 -17.14
N MET A 376 -1.31 17.00 -17.28
CA MET A 376 0.14 17.04 -17.33
C MET A 376 0.71 17.21 -15.93
N GLY A 377 1.91 16.68 -15.69
CA GLY A 377 2.62 16.90 -14.43
C GLY A 377 2.91 18.38 -14.22
N ASN A 378 2.58 18.88 -13.03
CA ASN A 378 2.74 20.29 -12.67
C ASN A 378 3.50 20.50 -11.35
N VAL A 379 4.09 19.46 -10.80
CA VAL A 379 4.97 19.57 -9.65
C VAL A 379 6.36 19.95 -10.12
N ALA A 380 6.78 21.17 -9.75
CA ALA A 380 8.10 21.67 -10.08
C ALA A 380 9.15 21.10 -9.14
N ARG A 381 10.21 20.59 -9.70
CA ARG A 381 11.39 20.26 -8.92
C ARG A 381 12.35 21.44 -8.89
N ARG A 382 12.81 21.73 -7.76
CA ARG A 382 13.53 22.82 -7.12
C ARG A 382 12.63 23.95 -6.62
N PRO A 383 12.47 24.06 -5.30
CA PRO A 383 11.90 25.25 -4.68
C PRO A 383 12.88 26.41 -4.84
N SER A 384 12.34 27.64 -4.88
CA SER A 384 13.20 28.83 -4.72
C SER A 384 13.84 28.84 -3.33
N ALA A 385 14.99 29.51 -3.21
CA ALA A 385 15.59 29.74 -1.91
C ALA A 385 14.63 30.45 -0.92
N GLU A 386 13.69 31.25 -1.44
CA GLU A 386 12.65 31.93 -0.68
C GLU A 386 11.61 30.96 -0.09
N ILE A 387 11.16 29.96 -0.85
CA ILE A 387 10.24 28.91 -0.35
C ILE A 387 10.91 28.09 0.75
N LEU A 388 12.20 27.76 0.59
CA LEU A 388 12.94 27.03 1.62
C LEU A 388 13.14 27.85 2.92
N LYS A 389 13.21 29.18 2.82
CA LYS A 389 13.31 30.08 3.98
C LYS A 389 11.98 30.20 4.75
N ASN A 390 10.86 30.10 4.05
CA ASN A 390 9.52 30.33 4.61
C ASN A 390 8.82 29.05 5.04
N GLN A 391 9.46 27.88 4.96
CA GLN A 391 8.87 26.65 5.48
C GLN A 391 8.80 26.68 7.01
N PRO A 392 7.67 26.27 7.61
CA PRO A 392 7.62 26.05 9.05
C PRO A 392 8.68 25.00 9.42
N SER A 393 9.44 25.31 10.47
CA SER A 393 10.43 24.38 11.02
C SER A 393 9.76 23.02 11.27
N LEU A 394 10.32 21.96 10.72
CA LEU A 394 9.92 20.60 11.06
C LEU A 394 9.98 20.47 12.59
N SER A 395 8.97 19.84 13.16
CA SER A 395 8.73 19.75 14.61
C SER A 395 9.82 19.06 15.43
N ASP A 396 10.89 18.61 14.82
CA ASP A 396 12.06 17.95 15.42
C ASP A 396 13.31 18.84 15.58
N GLY A 397 13.17 20.15 15.40
CA GLY A 397 14.24 21.14 15.67
C GLY A 397 15.42 21.11 14.68
N LYS A 398 15.32 20.35 13.60
CA LYS A 398 16.33 20.33 12.54
C LYS A 398 15.94 21.30 11.42
N THR A 399 16.35 22.55 11.54
CA THR A 399 16.20 23.52 10.45
C THR A 399 17.04 23.10 9.24
N ALA A 400 16.58 23.43 8.03
CA ALA A 400 17.31 23.21 6.78
C ALA A 400 18.75 23.79 6.79
N GLN A 401 19.02 24.74 7.69
CA GLN A 401 20.33 25.32 7.90
C GLN A 401 21.36 24.35 8.51
N ASN A 402 20.93 23.38 9.34
CA ASN A 402 21.84 22.38 9.92
C ASN A 402 22.19 21.23 8.98
N ALA A 403 21.60 21.22 7.82
CA ALA A 403 21.82 20.18 6.83
C ALA A 403 22.99 20.45 5.85
N GLY A 404 23.81 21.50 6.10
CA GLY A 404 25.00 21.77 5.31
C GLY A 404 24.75 22.23 3.87
N VAL A 405 23.55 22.72 3.56
CA VAL A 405 23.25 23.39 2.31
C VAL A 405 23.72 24.83 2.45
N THR A 406 24.99 25.09 2.22
CA THR A 406 25.44 26.41 1.82
C THR A 406 24.76 26.66 0.47
N ALA A 407 23.69 27.44 0.48
CA ALA A 407 23.08 27.95 -0.72
C ALA A 407 24.11 28.86 -1.43
N LYS A 408 24.88 28.31 -2.36
CA LYS A 408 25.34 29.12 -3.48
C LYS A 408 24.07 29.62 -4.13
N GLU A 409 23.92 30.91 -4.28
CA GLU A 409 22.89 31.56 -5.10
C GLU A 409 23.05 31.09 -6.54
N THR A 410 22.58 29.90 -6.84
CA THR A 410 22.45 29.43 -8.20
C THR A 410 21.00 29.68 -8.59
N ASP A 411 20.84 30.27 -9.74
CA ASP A 411 19.56 30.55 -10.40
C ASP A 411 18.78 29.24 -10.56
N TYR A 412 17.85 28.99 -9.62
CA TYR A 412 17.04 27.76 -9.59
C TYR A 412 15.92 27.90 -10.60
N SER A 413 16.16 27.50 -11.85
CA SER A 413 15.08 27.37 -12.82
C SER A 413 14.11 26.24 -12.40
N TRP A 414 12.82 26.51 -12.49
CA TRP A 414 11.78 25.51 -12.30
C TRP A 414 11.90 24.41 -13.35
N LYS A 415 11.86 23.15 -12.92
CA LYS A 415 11.88 22.01 -13.84
C LYS A 415 10.63 21.18 -13.62
N LEU A 416 9.70 21.32 -14.54
CA LEU A 416 8.59 20.38 -14.70
C LEU A 416 9.06 19.15 -15.48
N SER A 417 8.37 18.03 -15.30
CA SER A 417 8.70 16.79 -16.02
C SER A 417 8.44 16.89 -17.53
N GLY A 418 7.45 17.71 -17.92
CA GLY A 418 6.94 17.77 -19.28
C GLY A 418 6.19 16.51 -19.72
N MET A 419 5.94 15.59 -18.78
CA MET A 419 5.23 14.33 -19.02
C MET A 419 3.78 14.39 -18.54
N PRO A 420 2.89 13.55 -19.12
CA PRO A 420 1.58 13.30 -18.52
C PRO A 420 1.74 12.82 -17.08
N ARG A 421 0.83 13.25 -16.21
CA ARG A 421 0.90 12.99 -14.77
C ARG A 421 0.97 11.49 -14.43
N PHE A 422 0.29 10.62 -15.19
CA PHE A 422 0.34 9.18 -14.96
C PHE A 422 1.72 8.55 -15.18
N ILE A 423 2.63 9.23 -15.90
CA ILE A 423 4.01 8.77 -16.12
C ILE A 423 4.90 9.12 -14.92
N GLU A 424 4.56 10.18 -14.19
CA GLU A 424 5.36 10.63 -13.05
C GLU A 424 5.33 9.62 -11.88
N ALA A 425 6.39 9.65 -11.09
CA ALA A 425 6.51 8.83 -9.89
C ALA A 425 5.47 9.18 -8.82
N SER A 426 5.20 8.25 -7.92
CA SER A 426 4.17 8.36 -6.87
C SER A 426 4.31 9.62 -6.02
N ARG A 427 5.54 9.98 -5.68
CA ARG A 427 5.85 11.15 -4.89
C ARG A 427 5.19 12.44 -5.43
N TYR A 428 5.18 12.66 -6.74
CA TYR A 428 4.62 13.88 -7.35
C TYR A 428 3.10 13.88 -7.36
N TRP A 429 2.50 12.72 -7.63
CA TRP A 429 1.06 12.55 -7.49
C TRP A 429 0.61 12.75 -6.04
N LEU A 430 1.31 12.15 -5.08
CA LEU A 430 0.96 12.26 -3.66
C LEU A 430 1.06 13.71 -3.18
N GLN A 431 2.05 14.48 -3.65
CA GLN A 431 2.13 15.92 -3.38
C GLN A 431 0.94 16.66 -3.99
N TYR A 432 0.64 16.41 -5.26
CA TYR A 432 -0.52 17.00 -5.95
C TYR A 432 -1.85 16.60 -5.29
N ALA A 433 -1.93 15.40 -4.76
CA ALA A 433 -3.10 14.90 -4.02
C ALA A 433 -3.16 15.34 -2.55
N GLY A 434 -2.32 16.28 -2.12
CA GLY A 434 -2.41 16.89 -0.80
C GLY A 434 -1.84 16.07 0.35
N MET A 435 -1.06 15.05 0.08
CA MET A 435 -0.43 14.25 1.13
C MET A 435 0.56 15.10 1.95
N PRO A 436 0.75 14.80 3.25
CA PRO A 436 1.61 15.59 4.12
C PRO A 436 3.09 15.54 3.72
N ASP A 437 3.82 16.61 4.01
CA ASP A 437 5.25 16.73 3.71
C ASP A 437 6.07 15.59 4.31
N SER A 438 5.71 15.12 5.51
CA SER A 438 6.35 14.00 6.19
C SER A 438 6.29 12.69 5.39
N LEU A 439 5.27 12.52 4.56
CA LEU A 439 5.11 11.36 3.70
C LEU A 439 5.83 11.55 2.36
N VAL A 440 5.75 12.75 1.78
CA VAL A 440 6.23 13.04 0.43
C VAL A 440 7.73 13.33 0.40
N TYR A 441 8.27 14.01 1.40
CA TYR A 441 9.64 14.52 1.41
C TYR A 441 10.49 14.06 2.58
N SER A 442 9.88 13.47 3.61
CA SER A 442 10.52 13.20 4.89
C SER A 442 11.75 12.29 4.80
N PRO A 443 11.75 11.20 4.02
CA PRO A 443 12.87 10.27 4.09
C PRO A 443 14.22 10.89 3.72
N SER A 444 14.25 11.84 2.81
CA SER A 444 15.48 12.45 2.33
C SER A 444 15.54 13.97 2.46
N LEU A 445 14.57 14.60 3.13
CA LEU A 445 14.54 16.05 3.36
C LEU A 445 14.77 16.86 2.07
N TYR A 446 14.02 16.56 1.01
CA TYR A 446 14.10 17.19 -0.32
C TYR A 446 15.39 16.93 -1.11
N ARG A 447 16.20 15.94 -0.73
CA ARG A 447 17.52 15.70 -1.33
C ARG A 447 17.59 14.53 -2.28
N ASN A 448 16.62 13.64 -2.24
CA ASN A 448 16.64 12.43 -3.05
C ASN A 448 15.22 11.99 -3.38
N ASP A 449 14.75 12.37 -4.57
CA ASP A 449 13.40 12.04 -5.03
C ASP A 449 13.19 10.55 -5.26
N TYR A 450 14.25 9.81 -5.58
CA TYR A 450 14.20 8.37 -5.69
C TYR A 450 13.84 7.70 -4.36
N ASN A 451 14.55 8.09 -3.29
CA ASN A 451 14.29 7.57 -1.96
C ASN A 451 12.91 7.99 -1.44
N ASP A 452 12.54 9.25 -1.66
CA ASP A 452 11.22 9.75 -1.26
C ASP A 452 10.12 9.00 -1.99
N ASP A 453 10.28 8.69 -3.28
CA ASP A 453 9.27 7.98 -4.05
C ASP A 453 9.03 6.55 -3.56
N TYR A 454 10.10 5.73 -3.41
CA TYR A 454 9.88 4.34 -3.05
C TYR A 454 9.37 4.17 -1.62
N GLN A 455 9.75 5.06 -0.70
CA GLN A 455 9.29 5.03 0.69
C GLN A 455 7.88 5.61 0.85
N SER A 456 7.55 6.65 0.08
CA SER A 456 6.24 7.31 0.15
C SER A 456 5.07 6.34 -0.12
N ARG A 457 5.27 5.34 -0.94
CA ARG A 457 4.23 4.35 -1.28
C ARG A 457 3.77 3.53 -0.07
N GLY A 458 4.71 3.00 0.72
CA GLY A 458 4.39 2.29 1.97
C GLY A 458 3.84 3.23 3.05
N LEU A 459 4.48 4.41 3.23
CA LEU A 459 4.00 5.43 4.17
C LEU A 459 2.59 5.92 3.83
N TRP A 460 2.26 6.00 2.54
CA TRP A 460 0.92 6.36 2.09
C TRP A 460 -0.14 5.34 2.50
N VAL A 461 0.14 4.04 2.44
CA VAL A 461 -0.80 3.01 2.93
C VAL A 461 -1.08 3.20 4.41
N ASN A 462 -0.05 3.42 5.22
CA ASN A 462 -0.22 3.72 6.65
C ASN A 462 -1.04 4.99 6.87
N TYR A 463 -0.81 6.05 6.07
CA TYR A 463 -1.56 7.30 6.15
C TYR A 463 -3.04 7.13 5.73
N LEU A 464 -3.33 6.30 4.71
CA LEU A 464 -4.70 5.97 4.36
C LEU A 464 -5.45 5.38 5.55
N MET A 465 -4.82 4.48 6.30
CA MET A 465 -5.44 3.72 7.40
C MET A 465 -5.50 4.49 8.73
N ALA A 466 -4.60 5.44 8.95
CA ALA A 466 -4.52 6.15 10.21
C ALA A 466 -5.79 6.96 10.51
N ASP A 467 -6.11 7.12 11.79
CA ASP A 467 -7.29 7.83 12.27
C ASP A 467 -7.33 9.27 11.75
N PRO A 468 -8.42 9.71 11.09
CA PRO A 468 -8.57 11.09 10.63
C PRO A 468 -8.71 12.11 11.76
N GLN A 469 -9.09 11.68 12.97
CA GLN A 469 -9.22 12.51 14.18
C GLN A 469 -8.40 11.91 15.34
N PRO A 470 -7.06 11.87 15.21
CA PRO A 470 -6.23 11.18 16.16
C PRO A 470 -6.24 11.84 17.54
N GLU A 471 -6.01 11.05 18.57
CA GLU A 471 -5.70 11.57 19.90
C GLU A 471 -4.53 12.56 19.84
N LYS A 472 -4.53 13.52 20.76
CA LYS A 472 -3.48 14.54 20.83
C LYS A 472 -2.09 13.90 20.90
N GLY A 473 -1.25 14.24 19.92
CA GLY A 473 0.14 13.75 19.80
C GLY A 473 0.32 12.52 18.93
N LYS A 474 -0.75 11.93 18.42
CA LYS A 474 -0.67 10.89 17.37
C LYS A 474 -0.74 11.50 15.99
N ALA A 475 -0.09 10.86 15.02
CA ALA A 475 -0.19 11.26 13.62
C ALA A 475 -1.58 10.89 13.08
N GLY A 476 -2.20 11.83 12.37
CA GLY A 476 -3.47 11.60 11.70
C GLY A 476 -3.31 10.99 10.32
N GLY A 477 -4.44 10.57 9.74
CA GLY A 477 -4.52 10.04 8.39
C GLY A 477 -5.89 10.26 7.76
N LEU A 478 -6.29 9.34 6.88
CA LEU A 478 -7.53 9.47 6.11
C LEU A 478 -8.67 8.58 6.62
N GLY A 479 -8.42 7.65 7.52
CA GLY A 479 -9.41 6.72 8.07
C GLY A 479 -9.94 5.69 7.05
N ILE A 480 -9.23 5.49 5.94
CA ILE A 480 -9.65 4.60 4.87
C ILE A 480 -9.10 3.20 5.15
N PRO A 481 -9.94 2.21 5.44
CA PRO A 481 -9.47 0.86 5.70
C PRO A 481 -8.90 0.21 4.45
N ILE A 482 -7.73 -0.40 4.55
CA ILE A 482 -7.07 -1.14 3.46
C ILE A 482 -6.96 -2.62 3.85
N ASP A 483 -7.51 -3.52 3.03
CA ASP A 483 -7.41 -4.97 3.25
C ASP A 483 -6.12 -5.57 2.71
N LEU A 484 -5.58 -4.97 1.65
CA LEU A 484 -4.41 -5.51 0.95
C LEU A 484 -3.66 -4.38 0.24
N SER A 485 -2.35 -4.41 0.30
CA SER A 485 -1.49 -3.60 -0.56
C SER A 485 -0.72 -4.48 -1.54
N LEU A 486 -0.70 -4.08 -2.82
CA LEU A 486 -0.07 -4.79 -3.91
C LEU A 486 0.88 -3.87 -4.68
N ALA A 487 2.11 -4.34 -4.87
CA ALA A 487 3.10 -3.70 -5.73
C ALA A 487 3.43 -4.62 -6.92
N PHE A 488 3.41 -4.06 -8.12
CA PHE A 488 3.80 -4.79 -9.33
C PHE A 488 5.10 -4.23 -9.88
N HIS A 489 6.06 -5.14 -10.04
CA HIS A 489 7.39 -4.85 -10.59
C HIS A 489 7.78 -5.94 -11.59
N THR A 490 8.65 -5.60 -12.54
CA THR A 490 9.42 -6.58 -13.30
C THR A 490 10.86 -6.46 -12.85
N ASP A 491 11.26 -7.34 -11.94
CA ASP A 491 12.63 -7.32 -11.46
C ASP A 491 13.58 -7.82 -12.54
N ALA A 492 14.71 -7.13 -12.68
CA ALA A 492 15.78 -7.47 -13.60
C ALA A 492 16.65 -8.62 -13.08
N GLY A 493 16.03 -9.68 -12.55
CA GLY A 493 16.75 -10.90 -12.23
C GLY A 493 17.18 -11.59 -13.52
N VAL A 494 18.48 -11.62 -13.81
CA VAL A 494 19.03 -12.32 -14.97
C VAL A 494 19.68 -13.60 -14.49
N ALA A 495 19.17 -14.75 -14.94
CA ALA A 495 19.88 -16.00 -14.80
C ALA A 495 20.96 -16.12 -15.90
N PRO A 496 22.07 -16.86 -15.65
CA PRO A 496 23.02 -17.16 -16.70
C PRO A 496 22.32 -17.77 -17.92
N GLY A 497 22.52 -17.18 -19.09
CA GLY A 497 21.91 -17.65 -20.35
C GLY A 497 20.55 -17.04 -20.70
N ASP A 498 20.23 -15.84 -20.14
CA ASP A 498 19.00 -15.06 -20.44
C ASP A 498 17.68 -15.82 -20.17
N SER A 499 17.72 -16.82 -19.30
CA SER A 499 16.51 -17.57 -18.96
C SER A 499 15.60 -16.77 -18.01
N ILE A 500 14.29 -16.90 -18.20
CA ILE A 500 13.28 -16.33 -17.32
C ILE A 500 13.36 -17.05 -15.98
N ILE A 501 13.55 -16.28 -14.88
CA ILE A 501 13.63 -16.83 -13.53
C ILE A 501 12.24 -17.20 -12.99
N GLY A 502 11.18 -16.56 -13.48
CA GLY A 502 9.80 -16.74 -13.03
C GLY A 502 9.24 -15.53 -12.29
N SER A 503 8.20 -15.74 -11.51
CA SER A 503 7.57 -14.70 -10.69
C SER A 503 7.96 -14.88 -9.23
N LEU A 504 8.38 -13.79 -8.58
CA LEU A 504 8.64 -13.72 -7.15
C LEU A 504 7.49 -12.97 -6.48
N ALA A 505 6.85 -13.57 -5.49
CA ALA A 505 5.94 -12.90 -4.59
C ALA A 505 6.61 -12.72 -3.23
N ILE A 506 6.78 -11.47 -2.81
CA ILE A 506 7.26 -11.11 -1.48
C ILE A 506 6.03 -10.63 -0.71
N PHE A 507 5.76 -11.20 0.45
CA PHE A 507 4.64 -10.78 1.28
C PHE A 507 5.09 -10.52 2.71
N HIS A 508 4.41 -9.61 3.35
CA HIS A 508 4.51 -9.31 4.77
C HIS A 508 3.11 -9.35 5.36
N THR A 509 2.97 -10.02 6.47
CA THR A 509 1.76 -9.98 7.30
C THR A 509 2.11 -9.20 8.57
N THR A 510 1.29 -8.22 8.93
CA THR A 510 1.35 -7.67 10.28
C THR A 510 0.85 -8.76 11.22
N VAL A 511 1.72 -9.25 12.08
CA VAL A 511 1.29 -9.98 13.27
C VAL A 511 1.00 -8.88 14.28
N ASP A 512 -0.24 -8.78 14.74
CA ASP A 512 -0.55 -7.94 15.88
C ASP A 512 0.28 -8.47 17.06
N ASP A 513 1.13 -7.61 17.64
CA ASP A 513 1.91 -7.87 18.83
C ASP A 513 1.00 -8.06 20.07
#